data_92f00cf481dbdb0b9b5396c65f032a3c
#
_entry.id   92f00cf481dbdb0b9b5396c65f032a3c
#
_cell.length_a   1.000
_cell.length_b   1.000
_cell.length_c   1.000
_cell.angle_alpha   90.00
_cell.angle_beta   90.00
_cell.angle_gamma   90.00
#
_symmetry.space_group_name_H-M   'P 1'
#
loop_
_entity.id
_entity.type
_entity.pdbx_description
1 polymer ?
#
loop_
_entity_poly.entity_id
_entity_poly.type
_entity_poly.pdbx_seq_one_letter_code
_entity_poly.pdbx_strand_id
1 'polypeptide(L)'
;MIFGKCGRSPKGSTIDLYFIGDYGLTAMQPVNTAGAPPTVESLYYYLDIQERSEVRLPWFISVWGAGSQLEGEHYELLRRAIDLGGHIKTGLEMHFDPQDKPGNLDLIWQVRDIARDVGRPIASQAEARKLYGLA
;
A
#
# COMPACT_ATOMS: atom_id res chain seq x y z
N MET A 1 8.77 1.31 -14.97
CA MET A 1 9.47 2.60 -14.71
C MET A 1 10.12 3.25 -15.93
N ILE A 2 10.04 2.65 -17.12
CA ILE A 2 10.62 3.23 -18.37
C ILE A 2 9.99 4.59 -18.71
N PHE A 3 8.66 4.71 -18.60
CA PHE A 3 7.95 5.97 -18.89
C PHE A 3 8.36 7.14 -18.00
N GLY A 4 8.64 6.88 -16.71
CA GLY A 4 9.09 7.92 -15.78
C GLY A 4 10.44 8.51 -16.15
N LYS A 5 11.42 7.67 -16.51
CA LYS A 5 12.76 8.11 -16.95
C LYS A 5 12.72 8.92 -18.23
N CYS A 6 11.75 8.68 -19.10
CA CYS A 6 11.58 9.43 -20.36
C CYS A 6 10.73 10.69 -20.20
N GLY A 7 10.32 11.08 -18.97
CA GLY A 7 9.43 12.20 -18.73
C GLY A 7 8.03 12.04 -19.33
N ARG A 8 7.62 10.81 -19.60
CA ARG A 8 6.34 10.48 -20.26
C ARG A 8 5.26 9.98 -19.31
N SER A 9 5.48 10.07 -17.99
CA SER A 9 4.43 9.69 -17.03
C SER A 9 3.25 10.67 -17.15
N PRO A 10 2.03 10.17 -17.36
CA PRO A 10 0.85 11.04 -17.36
C PRO A 10 0.68 11.76 -16.03
N LYS A 11 -0.07 12.88 -16.02
CA LYS A 11 -0.49 13.51 -14.78
C LYS A 11 -1.28 12.51 -13.93
N GLY A 12 -1.07 12.54 -12.62
CA GLY A 12 -1.71 11.62 -11.69
C GLY A 12 -1.12 10.22 -11.67
N SER A 13 0.01 9.98 -12.33
CA SER A 13 0.71 8.70 -12.23
C SER A 13 1.17 8.44 -10.81
N THR A 14 1.01 7.20 -10.38
CA THR A 14 1.45 6.68 -9.07
C THR A 14 2.22 5.39 -9.27
N ILE A 15 2.92 4.96 -8.22
CA ILE A 15 3.56 3.65 -8.16
C ILE A 15 2.78 2.79 -7.17
N ASP A 16 2.32 1.63 -7.61
CA ASP A 16 1.76 0.61 -6.73
C ASP A 16 2.86 -0.40 -6.37
N LEU A 17 3.18 -0.49 -5.10
CA LEU A 17 4.07 -1.49 -4.54
C LEU A 17 3.21 -2.68 -4.13
N TYR A 18 3.30 -3.74 -4.89
CA TYR A 18 2.40 -4.87 -4.82
C TYR A 18 2.97 -6.00 -3.97
N PHE A 19 2.21 -6.40 -2.94
CA PHE A 19 2.58 -7.46 -2.02
C PHE A 19 1.55 -8.58 -2.05
N ILE A 20 2.01 -9.82 -1.97
CA ILE A 20 1.15 -11.00 -1.88
C ILE A 20 1.64 -11.91 -0.77
N GLY A 21 0.76 -12.18 0.18
CA GLY A 21 0.98 -13.13 1.26
C GLY A 21 0.63 -14.58 0.89
N ASP A 22 0.72 -15.45 1.87
CA ASP A 22 0.57 -16.91 1.71
C ASP A 22 -0.84 -17.34 1.25
N TYR A 23 -1.85 -16.51 1.51
CA TYR A 23 -3.23 -16.79 1.05
C TYR A 23 -3.45 -16.45 -0.42
N GLY A 24 -2.48 -15.79 -1.08
CA GLY A 24 -2.54 -15.44 -2.50
C GLY A 24 -3.73 -14.55 -2.86
N LEU A 25 -4.07 -14.52 -4.14
CA LEU A 25 -5.23 -13.79 -4.67
C LEU A 25 -6.56 -14.53 -4.42
N THR A 26 -6.49 -15.79 -4.09
CA THR A 26 -7.66 -16.58 -3.71
C THR A 26 -7.31 -17.37 -2.47
N ALA A 27 -8.13 -17.29 -1.45
CA ALA A 27 -7.99 -18.03 -0.19
C ALA A 27 -7.86 -19.58 -0.35
N MET A 28 -7.87 -20.07 -1.58
CA MET A 28 -7.89 -21.50 -1.91
C MET A 28 -6.53 -22.04 -2.37
N GLN A 29 -5.56 -21.19 -2.68
CA GLN A 29 -4.24 -21.68 -3.12
C GLN A 29 -3.13 -20.76 -2.62
N PRO A 30 -2.22 -21.25 -1.77
CA PRO A 30 -1.03 -20.52 -1.35
C PRO A 30 -0.01 -20.51 -2.51
N VAL A 31 -0.26 -19.71 -3.54
CA VAL A 31 0.68 -19.54 -4.64
C VAL A 31 0.99 -18.08 -4.79
N ASN A 32 2.17 -17.70 -4.35
CA ASN A 32 2.71 -16.38 -4.60
C ASN A 32 3.10 -16.28 -6.09
N THR A 33 2.18 -15.82 -6.92
CA THR A 33 2.34 -15.75 -8.38
C THR A 33 2.70 -14.37 -8.89
N ALA A 34 2.57 -13.32 -8.05
CA ALA A 34 2.89 -11.96 -8.43
C ALA A 34 3.10 -11.08 -7.17
N GLY A 35 4.04 -10.17 -7.22
CA GLY A 35 4.36 -9.29 -6.10
C GLY A 35 5.46 -9.81 -5.18
N ALA A 36 5.85 -9.01 -4.19
CA ALA A 36 6.82 -9.37 -3.17
C ALA A 36 6.12 -9.94 -1.92
N PRO A 37 6.82 -10.69 -1.06
CA PRO A 37 6.32 -11.05 0.27
C PRO A 37 5.91 -9.80 1.05
N PRO A 38 4.83 -9.85 1.86
CA PRO A 38 4.31 -8.68 2.58
C PRO A 38 5.13 -8.37 3.84
N THR A 39 6.41 -8.14 3.67
CA THR A 39 7.36 -7.84 4.76
C THR A 39 7.90 -6.42 4.65
N VAL A 40 8.37 -5.89 5.76
CA VAL A 40 9.03 -4.58 5.83
C VAL A 40 10.31 -4.55 5.00
N GLU A 41 11.04 -5.66 4.93
CA GLU A 41 12.25 -5.80 4.10
C GLU A 41 11.91 -5.68 2.60
N SER A 42 10.82 -6.30 2.16
CA SER A 42 10.33 -6.18 0.79
C SER A 42 9.93 -4.74 0.46
N LEU A 43 9.36 -4.01 1.42
CA LEU A 43 9.05 -2.59 1.27
C LEU A 43 10.32 -1.77 1.03
N TYR A 44 11.36 -1.97 1.86
CA TYR A 44 12.63 -1.29 1.69
C TYR A 44 13.29 -1.62 0.34
N TYR A 45 13.20 -2.87 -0.10
CA TYR A 45 13.70 -3.28 -1.42
C TYR A 45 12.98 -2.53 -2.56
N TYR A 46 11.67 -2.41 -2.50
CA TYR A 46 10.91 -1.62 -3.48
C TYR A 46 11.31 -0.13 -3.48
N LEU A 47 11.49 0.46 -2.30
CA LEU A 47 11.88 1.86 -2.17
C LEU A 47 13.30 2.10 -2.70
N ASP A 48 14.23 1.18 -2.46
CA ASP A 48 15.58 1.22 -3.02
C ASP A 48 15.55 1.16 -4.57
N ILE A 49 14.73 0.29 -5.16
CA ILE A 49 14.53 0.26 -6.62
C ILE A 49 13.97 1.59 -7.12
N GLN A 50 13.00 2.16 -6.41
CA GLN A 50 12.42 3.45 -6.78
C GLN A 50 13.48 4.56 -6.73
N GLU A 51 14.28 4.60 -5.70
CA GLU A 51 15.35 5.59 -5.53
C GLU A 51 16.39 5.48 -6.66
N ARG A 52 16.89 4.29 -6.93
CA ARG A 52 17.86 4.04 -8.04
C ARG A 52 17.27 4.33 -9.42
N SER A 53 15.95 4.25 -9.57
CA SER A 53 15.29 4.56 -10.84
C SER A 53 15.20 6.05 -11.14
N GLU A 54 15.47 6.91 -10.14
CA GLU A 54 15.33 8.38 -10.21
C GLU A 54 13.91 8.87 -10.50
N VAL A 55 12.93 7.97 -10.49
CA VAL A 55 11.51 8.29 -10.68
C VAL A 55 10.89 8.70 -9.34
N ARG A 56 10.41 9.92 -9.26
CA ARG A 56 9.76 10.49 -8.06
C ARG A 56 8.26 10.65 -8.31
N LEU A 57 7.51 9.64 -7.98
CA LEU A 57 6.03 9.64 -8.04
C LEU A 57 5.46 9.29 -6.68
N PRO A 58 4.26 9.78 -6.35
CA PRO A 58 3.53 9.28 -5.20
C PRO A 58 3.39 7.75 -5.28
N TRP A 59 3.58 7.06 -4.18
CA TRP A 59 3.49 5.61 -4.13
C TRP A 59 2.52 5.15 -3.04
N PHE A 60 1.94 4.01 -3.27
CA PHE A 60 1.09 3.34 -2.31
C PHE A 60 1.37 1.84 -2.30
N ILE A 61 0.91 1.18 -1.26
CA ILE A 61 0.99 -0.26 -1.14
C ILE A 61 -0.37 -0.91 -1.34
N SER A 62 -0.36 -2.06 -2.02
CA SER A 62 -1.48 -2.99 -2.14
C SER A 62 -1.03 -4.33 -1.58
N VAL A 63 -1.67 -4.80 -0.51
CA VAL A 63 -1.27 -6.03 0.19
C VAL A 63 -2.41 -7.03 0.13
N TRP A 64 -2.17 -8.17 -0.51
CA TRP A 64 -3.16 -9.20 -0.78
C TRP A 64 -2.82 -10.50 -0.07
N GLY A 65 -3.80 -11.14 0.54
CA GLY A 65 -3.62 -12.47 1.10
C GLY A 65 -2.58 -12.58 2.21
N ALA A 66 -2.33 -11.52 2.94
CA ALA A 66 -1.38 -11.48 4.04
C ALA A 66 -2.03 -11.63 5.43
N GLY A 67 -3.26 -12.14 5.47
CA GLY A 67 -4.03 -12.24 6.70
C GLY A 67 -4.72 -10.95 7.10
N SER A 68 -5.00 -10.80 8.39
CA SER A 68 -5.68 -9.62 8.93
C SER A 68 -4.87 -8.34 8.73
N GLN A 69 -5.53 -7.27 8.30
CA GLN A 69 -4.95 -5.93 8.32
C GLN A 69 -4.91 -5.33 9.73
N LEU A 70 -5.61 -5.94 10.70
CA LEU A 70 -5.80 -5.38 12.03
C LEU A 70 -4.62 -5.67 12.97
N GLU A 71 -3.80 -6.68 12.65
CA GLU A 71 -2.69 -7.11 13.49
C GLU A 71 -1.59 -7.83 12.68
N GLY A 72 -0.50 -8.15 13.34
CA GLY A 72 0.60 -8.95 12.78
C GLY A 72 1.41 -8.24 11.70
N GLU A 73 2.02 -9.02 10.83
CA GLU A 73 2.94 -8.51 9.81
C GLU A 73 2.27 -7.58 8.81
N HIS A 74 1.02 -7.84 8.45
CA HIS A 74 0.25 -6.97 7.56
C HIS A 74 0.08 -5.58 8.18
N TYR A 75 -0.35 -5.51 9.45
CA TYR A 75 -0.47 -4.26 10.18
C TYR A 75 0.85 -3.49 10.25
N GLU A 76 1.95 -4.17 10.59
CA GLU A 76 3.28 -3.55 10.67
C GLU A 76 3.74 -3.00 9.32
N LEU A 77 3.44 -3.71 8.23
CA LEU A 77 3.74 -3.25 6.87
C LEU A 77 2.96 -1.98 6.52
N LEU A 78 1.64 -1.92 6.84
CA LEU A 78 0.81 -0.72 6.65
C LEU A 78 1.37 0.47 7.45
N ARG A 79 1.67 0.24 8.73
CA ARG A 79 2.23 1.25 9.63
C ARG A 79 3.55 1.78 9.09
N ARG A 80 4.46 0.91 8.69
CA ARG A 80 5.76 1.31 8.15
C ARG A 80 5.63 2.06 6.81
N ALA A 81 4.73 1.65 5.95
CA ALA A 81 4.50 2.36 4.69
C ALA A 81 4.00 3.79 4.92
N ILE A 82 3.08 3.98 5.89
CA ILE A 82 2.59 5.32 6.27
C ILE A 82 3.72 6.16 6.86
N ASP A 83 4.52 5.61 7.76
CA ASP A 83 5.67 6.28 8.40
C ASP A 83 6.69 6.77 7.36
N LEU A 84 6.94 5.99 6.31
CA LEU A 84 7.86 6.31 5.23
C LEU A 84 7.27 7.23 4.13
N GLY A 85 6.06 7.73 4.31
CA GLY A 85 5.44 8.68 3.37
C GLY A 85 4.61 8.04 2.27
N GLY A 86 4.43 6.72 2.27
CA GLY A 86 3.56 6.02 1.34
C GLY A 86 2.08 6.21 1.62
N HIS A 87 1.25 5.81 0.68
CA HIS A 87 -0.20 5.78 0.81
C HIS A 87 -0.68 4.33 0.88
N ILE A 88 -1.88 4.13 1.39
CA ILE A 88 -2.45 2.80 1.57
C ILE A 88 -3.67 2.62 0.67
N LYS A 89 -3.69 1.53 -0.07
CA LYS A 89 -4.91 0.97 -0.65
C LYS A 89 -5.44 -0.08 0.33
N THR A 90 -6.64 0.10 0.84
CA THR A 90 -7.26 -0.79 1.81
C THR A 90 -8.71 -1.09 1.44
N GLY A 91 -9.25 -2.17 1.99
CA GLY A 91 -10.62 -2.60 1.80
C GLY A 91 -10.78 -4.11 1.99
N LEU A 92 -12.01 -4.60 1.88
CA LEU A 92 -12.35 -6.02 2.07
C LEU A 92 -11.59 -6.95 1.10
N GLU A 93 -11.20 -6.44 -0.06
CA GLU A 93 -10.44 -7.17 -1.05
C GLU A 93 -9.01 -7.51 -0.57
N MET A 94 -8.47 -6.68 0.32
CA MET A 94 -7.11 -6.81 0.86
C MET A 94 -7.08 -7.59 2.18
N HIS A 95 -8.17 -7.53 2.94
CA HIS A 95 -8.29 -8.17 4.23
C HIS A 95 -8.66 -9.65 4.06
N PHE A 96 -7.89 -10.52 4.66
CA PHE A 96 -8.22 -11.93 4.74
C PHE A 96 -8.10 -12.44 6.18
N ASP A 97 -9.24 -12.61 6.82
CA ASP A 97 -9.34 -13.27 8.11
C ASP A 97 -10.69 -14.04 8.16
N PRO A 98 -10.67 -15.36 8.34
CA PRO A 98 -11.91 -16.13 8.39
C PRO A 98 -12.72 -15.90 9.68
N GLN A 99 -12.09 -15.38 10.72
CA GLN A 99 -12.71 -15.16 12.05
C GLN A 99 -13.16 -13.72 12.25
N ASP A 100 -12.38 -12.76 11.74
CA ASP A 100 -12.69 -11.34 11.83
C ASP A 100 -13.18 -10.81 10.47
N LYS A 101 -14.40 -10.27 10.46
CA LYS A 101 -15.07 -9.80 9.23
C LYS A 101 -15.45 -8.33 9.35
N PRO A 102 -14.45 -7.43 9.34
CA PRO A 102 -14.70 -6.00 9.39
C PRO A 102 -15.45 -5.53 8.13
N GLY A 103 -16.16 -4.41 8.25
CA GLY A 103 -16.64 -3.67 7.09
C GLY A 103 -15.52 -2.83 6.44
N ASN A 104 -15.73 -2.37 5.22
CA ASN A 104 -14.79 -1.45 4.56
C ASN A 104 -14.48 -0.20 5.39
N LEU A 105 -15.49 0.30 6.11
CA LEU A 105 -15.34 1.50 6.93
C LEU A 105 -14.42 1.26 8.12
N ASP A 106 -14.49 0.07 8.73
CA ASP A 106 -13.63 -0.31 9.86
C ASP A 106 -12.14 -0.34 9.42
N LEU A 107 -11.87 -0.91 8.25
CA LEU A 107 -10.53 -0.95 7.67
C LEU A 107 -9.99 0.45 7.32
N ILE A 108 -10.84 1.33 6.81
CA ILE A 108 -10.48 2.73 6.54
C ILE A 108 -10.18 3.46 7.85
N TRP A 109 -10.99 3.27 8.89
CA TRP A 109 -10.75 3.88 10.19
C TRP A 109 -9.46 3.38 10.82
N GLN A 110 -9.14 2.12 10.69
CA GLN A 110 -7.87 1.57 11.15
C GLN A 110 -6.68 2.26 10.48
N VAL A 111 -6.68 2.38 9.15
CA VAL A 111 -5.60 3.07 8.42
C VAL A 111 -5.49 4.53 8.85
N ARG A 112 -6.62 5.21 9.09
CA ARG A 112 -6.66 6.57 9.65
C ARG A 112 -6.00 6.61 11.03
N ASP A 113 -6.32 5.66 11.89
CA ASP A 113 -5.81 5.62 13.27
C ASP A 113 -4.29 5.32 13.27
N ILE A 114 -3.82 4.42 12.42
CA ILE A 114 -2.38 4.21 12.20
C ILE A 114 -1.70 5.51 11.74
N ALA A 115 -2.28 6.24 10.78
CA ALA A 115 -1.72 7.49 10.30
C ALA A 115 -1.63 8.54 11.43
N ARG A 116 -2.66 8.64 12.26
CA ARG A 116 -2.65 9.52 13.43
C ARG A 116 -1.55 9.13 14.42
N ASP A 117 -1.39 7.84 14.70
CA ASP A 117 -0.43 7.34 15.70
C ASP A 117 1.03 7.53 15.25
N VAL A 118 1.29 7.55 13.95
CA VAL A 118 2.60 7.93 13.40
C VAL A 118 2.74 9.44 13.15
N GLY A 119 1.73 10.24 13.52
CA GLY A 119 1.76 11.70 13.36
C GLY A 119 1.56 12.20 11.94
N ARG A 120 1.04 11.38 11.04
CA ARG A 120 0.81 11.76 9.64
C ARG A 120 -0.64 12.19 9.40
N PRO A 121 -0.89 13.44 8.95
CA PRO A 121 -2.25 13.91 8.67
C PRO A 121 -2.85 13.19 7.46
N ILE A 122 -4.16 12.99 7.50
CA ILE A 122 -4.93 12.52 6.34
C ILE A 122 -5.22 13.70 5.42
N ALA A 123 -4.89 13.53 4.14
CA ALA A 123 -5.18 14.54 3.14
C ALA A 123 -6.68 14.70 2.91
N SER A 124 -7.14 15.93 2.81
CA SER A 124 -8.47 16.24 2.28
C SER A 124 -8.56 15.86 0.79
N GLN A 125 -9.77 15.79 0.27
CA GLN A 125 -9.98 15.53 -1.15
C GLN A 125 -9.27 16.55 -2.05
N ALA A 126 -9.29 17.83 -1.67
CA ALA A 126 -8.61 18.88 -2.42
C ALA A 126 -7.09 18.71 -2.43
N GLU A 127 -6.50 18.39 -1.28
CA GLU A 127 -5.07 18.11 -1.16
C GLU A 127 -4.67 16.86 -1.94
N ALA A 128 -5.47 15.80 -1.88
CA ALA A 128 -5.22 14.59 -2.66
C ALA A 128 -5.26 14.87 -4.17
N ARG A 129 -6.24 15.63 -4.66
CA ARG A 129 -6.29 16.05 -6.06
C ARG A 129 -5.05 16.82 -6.48
N LYS A 130 -4.60 17.75 -5.63
CA LYS A 130 -3.38 18.52 -5.87
C LYS A 130 -2.13 17.63 -5.88
N LEU A 131 -2.03 16.70 -4.93
CA LEU A 131 -0.92 15.72 -4.85
C LEU A 131 -0.79 14.91 -6.15
N TYR A 132 -1.91 14.49 -6.70
CA TYR A 132 -1.95 13.71 -7.94
C TYR A 132 -1.99 14.56 -9.22
N GLY A 133 -1.87 15.88 -9.11
CA GLY A 133 -1.92 16.76 -10.27
C GLY A 133 -3.26 16.77 -11.02
N LEU A 134 -4.36 16.46 -10.31
CA LEU A 134 -5.73 16.41 -10.83
C LEU A 134 -6.55 17.69 -10.56
N ALA A 135 -5.90 18.71 -10.01
CA ALA A 135 -6.52 20.01 -9.71
C ALA A 135 -6.45 20.93 -10.92
#